data_ba3a8916b1239a78f574381c4d7bc438
#
_entry.id   ba3a8916b1239a78f574381c4d7bc438
#
_cell.length_a   1.000
_cell.length_b   1.000
_cell.length_c   1.000
_cell.angle_alpha   90.00
_cell.angle_beta   90.00
_cell.angle_gamma   90.00
#
_symmetry.space_group_name_H-M   'P 1'
#
loop_
_entity.id
_entity.type
_entity.pdbx_description
1 polymer ?
#
loop_
_entity_poly.entity_id
_entity_poly.type
_entity_poly.pdbx_seq_one_letter_code
_entity_poly.pdbx_strand_id
1 'polypeptide(L)'
;MKKVIVGVLMMVGAMWSFTGCTSNQISQKETHIQENLNPNQILEVLKTGNEHFVHHKNAFPHLDEARMKEEVSGQHPIATVVSCSDSRVPVELVFDRGIGDLFVIRTAGNSLDDDMTMGSLEYAVNHLHTKLIIVVGHEKCGGITAAISQHSEGKEPKEISNLIETLRKGVEPFVGKSEKLDDAIHYNVDQQIQKILQNQELKDLIDKGELKVIGGYYHLSDGKVDFLN
;
A
#
# COMPACT_ATOMS: atom_id res chain seq x y z
N MET A 1 -53.16 -53.27 46.66
CA MET A 1 -52.05 -53.53 45.78
C MET A 1 -52.15 -52.58 44.61
N LYS A 2 -51.41 -51.48 44.65
CA LYS A 2 -51.38 -50.44 43.59
C LYS A 2 -50.22 -50.66 42.72
N LYS A 3 -50.38 -50.93 41.41
CA LYS A 3 -49.32 -51.04 40.41
C LYS A 3 -48.91 -49.63 39.96
N VAL A 4 -47.66 -49.28 40.14
CA VAL A 4 -47.02 -48.08 39.61
C VAL A 4 -46.47 -48.41 38.22
N ILE A 5 -46.99 -47.73 37.22
CA ILE A 5 -46.43 -47.77 35.82
C ILE A 5 -45.43 -46.67 35.70
N VAL A 6 -44.14 -47.03 35.48
CA VAL A 6 -43.05 -46.09 35.18
C VAL A 6 -43.00 -45.92 33.69
N GLY A 7 -43.39 -44.74 33.21
CA GLY A 7 -43.27 -44.34 31.84
C GLY A 7 -41.80 -43.88 31.53
N VAL A 8 -41.15 -44.57 30.61
CA VAL A 8 -39.83 -44.18 30.09
C VAL A 8 -40.06 -43.14 28.98
N LEU A 9 -39.64 -41.91 29.25
CA LEU A 9 -39.68 -40.83 28.27
C LEU A 9 -38.39 -40.90 27.46
N MET A 10 -38.45 -41.36 26.18
CA MET A 10 -37.33 -41.27 25.23
C MET A 10 -37.22 -39.83 24.77
N MET A 11 -36.13 -39.13 25.19
CA MET A 11 -35.70 -37.89 24.57
C MET A 11 -34.99 -38.21 23.27
N VAL A 12 -35.61 -37.88 22.13
CA VAL A 12 -34.97 -37.87 20.83
C VAL A 12 -34.17 -36.57 20.76
N GLY A 13 -32.86 -36.65 20.99
CA GLY A 13 -31.94 -35.55 20.79
C GLY A 13 -31.76 -35.27 19.29
N ALA A 14 -32.32 -34.20 18.81
CA ALA A 14 -32.02 -33.69 17.47
C ALA A 14 -30.56 -33.18 17.45
N MET A 15 -29.66 -33.99 16.88
CA MET A 15 -28.32 -33.56 16.54
C MET A 15 -28.41 -32.55 15.38
N TRP A 16 -28.34 -31.27 15.71
CA TRP A 16 -28.11 -30.23 14.72
C TRP A 16 -26.64 -30.34 14.29
N SER A 17 -26.41 -30.95 13.12
CA SER A 17 -25.16 -30.88 12.42
C SER A 17 -24.97 -29.43 11.94
N PHE A 18 -24.22 -28.62 12.69
CA PHE A 18 -23.65 -27.38 12.18
C PHE A 18 -22.64 -27.79 11.11
N THR A 19 -23.06 -27.76 9.85
CA THR A 19 -22.14 -27.71 8.73
C THR A 19 -21.44 -26.37 8.83
N GLY A 20 -20.26 -26.38 9.44
CA GLY A 20 -19.35 -25.25 9.39
C GLY A 20 -19.03 -24.97 7.94
N CYS A 21 -19.63 -23.90 7.40
CA CYS A 21 -19.21 -23.31 6.14
C CYS A 21 -17.78 -22.85 6.36
N THR A 22 -16.84 -23.56 5.78
CA THR A 22 -15.42 -23.44 6.09
C THR A 22 -14.93 -22.08 5.63
N SER A 23 -14.37 -21.29 6.55
CA SER A 23 -13.67 -20.03 6.32
C SER A 23 -12.65 -20.12 5.14
N ASN A 24 -12.08 -21.29 4.90
CA ASN A 24 -11.20 -21.59 3.76
C ASN A 24 -11.83 -21.35 2.37
N GLN A 25 -13.14 -21.62 2.19
CA GLN A 25 -13.78 -21.42 0.88
C GLN A 25 -14.04 -19.95 0.56
N ILE A 26 -14.23 -19.14 1.59
CA ILE A 26 -14.44 -17.68 1.44
C ILE A 26 -13.10 -17.02 1.12
N SER A 27 -12.03 -17.36 1.84
CA SER A 27 -10.67 -16.82 1.61
C SER A 27 -10.14 -17.14 0.21
N GLN A 28 -10.21 -18.39 -0.24
CA GLN A 28 -9.79 -18.77 -1.60
C GLN A 28 -10.59 -18.06 -2.70
N LYS A 29 -11.88 -17.79 -2.47
CA LYS A 29 -12.70 -17.06 -3.42
C LYS A 29 -12.34 -15.57 -3.50
N GLU A 30 -11.96 -14.97 -2.39
CA GLU A 30 -11.53 -13.56 -2.33
C GLU A 30 -10.15 -13.38 -2.97
N THR A 31 -9.19 -14.28 -2.75
CA THR A 31 -7.87 -14.26 -3.39
C THR A 31 -8.00 -14.35 -4.91
N HIS A 32 -8.81 -15.27 -5.43
CA HIS A 32 -9.07 -15.38 -6.87
C HIS A 32 -9.80 -14.17 -7.49
N ILE A 33 -10.58 -13.43 -6.69
CA ILE A 33 -11.22 -12.19 -7.17
C ILE A 33 -10.16 -11.09 -7.32
N GLN A 34 -9.21 -10.98 -6.41
CA GLN A 34 -8.15 -9.96 -6.43
C GLN A 34 -7.20 -10.14 -7.62
N GLU A 35 -6.85 -11.38 -7.98
CA GLU A 35 -5.99 -11.69 -9.13
C GLU A 35 -6.59 -11.24 -10.48
N ASN A 36 -7.91 -11.14 -10.59
CA ASN A 36 -8.61 -10.78 -11.81
C ASN A 36 -8.95 -9.29 -11.96
N LEU A 37 -8.60 -8.45 -10.97
CA LEU A 37 -8.88 -7.02 -11.07
C LEU A 37 -7.99 -6.36 -12.12
N ASN A 38 -8.59 -5.43 -12.88
CA ASN A 38 -7.83 -4.53 -13.75
C ASN A 38 -7.27 -3.33 -12.95
N PRO A 39 -6.30 -2.57 -13.51
CA PRO A 39 -5.66 -1.47 -12.78
C PRO A 39 -6.63 -0.43 -12.22
N ASN A 40 -7.72 -0.12 -12.91
CA ASN A 40 -8.70 0.86 -12.43
C ASN A 40 -9.55 0.31 -11.29
N GLN A 41 -9.91 -0.97 -11.32
CA GLN A 41 -10.63 -1.62 -10.22
C GLN A 41 -9.77 -1.67 -8.95
N ILE A 42 -8.46 -1.96 -9.08
CA ILE A 42 -7.52 -1.93 -7.97
C ILE A 42 -7.44 -0.52 -7.38
N LEU A 43 -7.38 0.51 -8.21
CA LEU A 43 -7.40 1.90 -7.76
C LEU A 43 -8.65 2.22 -6.94
N GLU A 44 -9.83 1.79 -7.38
CA GLU A 44 -11.08 2.01 -6.64
C GLU A 44 -11.09 1.24 -5.28
N VAL A 45 -10.49 0.04 -5.23
CA VAL A 45 -10.29 -0.68 -3.96
C VAL A 45 -9.46 0.14 -2.97
N LEU A 46 -8.34 0.75 -3.43
CA LEU A 46 -7.49 1.56 -2.56
C LEU A 46 -8.13 2.89 -2.17
N LYS A 47 -8.89 3.53 -3.07
CA LYS A 47 -9.69 4.72 -2.73
C LYS A 47 -10.71 4.43 -1.65
N THR A 48 -11.47 3.34 -1.78
CA THR A 48 -12.44 2.90 -0.78
C THR A 48 -11.76 2.60 0.56
N GLY A 49 -10.60 1.95 0.53
CA GLY A 49 -9.82 1.69 1.73
C GLY A 49 -9.39 2.99 2.42
N ASN A 50 -8.97 4.00 1.67
CA ASN A 50 -8.64 5.30 2.24
C ASN A 50 -9.87 6.03 2.81
N GLU A 51 -11.03 5.94 2.16
CA GLU A 51 -12.29 6.45 2.74
C GLU A 51 -12.63 5.79 4.09
N HIS A 52 -12.41 4.46 4.21
CA HIS A 52 -12.57 3.76 5.49
C HIS A 52 -11.62 4.33 6.55
N PHE A 53 -10.35 4.54 6.19
CA PHE A 53 -9.34 5.09 7.10
C PHE A 53 -9.72 6.49 7.58
N VAL A 54 -10.06 7.40 6.67
CA VAL A 54 -10.49 8.78 6.97
C VAL A 54 -11.70 8.82 7.91
N HIS A 55 -12.64 7.89 7.73
CA HIS A 55 -13.86 7.82 8.54
C HIS A 55 -13.72 6.94 9.79
N HIS A 56 -12.52 6.44 10.12
CA HIS A 56 -12.26 5.52 11.24
C HIS A 56 -13.14 4.26 11.20
N LYS A 57 -13.35 3.71 9.98
CA LYS A 57 -14.16 2.54 9.70
C LYS A 57 -13.36 1.43 9.02
N ASN A 58 -12.07 1.35 9.33
CA ASN A 58 -11.21 0.31 8.79
C ASN A 58 -11.80 -1.08 9.03
N ALA A 59 -11.86 -1.89 7.99
CA ALA A 59 -12.28 -3.28 8.06
C ALA A 59 -11.16 -4.18 8.59
N PHE A 60 -9.89 -3.74 8.47
CA PHE A 60 -8.68 -4.52 8.83
C PHE A 60 -8.70 -5.92 8.21
N PRO A 61 -8.86 -6.03 6.88
CA PRO A 61 -8.91 -7.33 6.22
C PRO A 61 -7.56 -8.05 6.33
N HIS A 62 -7.58 -9.37 6.17
CA HIS A 62 -6.38 -10.20 6.00
C HIS A 62 -5.33 -10.05 7.14
N LEU A 63 -5.79 -9.93 8.41
CA LEU A 63 -4.91 -9.85 9.58
C LEU A 63 -4.96 -11.11 10.47
N ASP A 64 -5.66 -12.14 10.05
CA ASP A 64 -5.87 -13.36 10.83
C ASP A 64 -4.80 -14.44 10.58
N GLU A 65 -4.82 -15.49 11.40
CA GLU A 65 -3.89 -16.62 11.29
C GLU A 65 -4.06 -17.40 9.98
N ALA A 66 -5.29 -17.43 9.44
CA ALA A 66 -5.56 -18.14 8.18
C ALA A 66 -4.81 -17.46 7.02
N ARG A 67 -4.88 -16.12 6.95
CA ARG A 67 -4.15 -15.34 5.96
C ARG A 67 -2.63 -15.50 6.10
N MET A 68 -2.10 -15.46 7.32
CA MET A 68 -0.67 -15.70 7.55
C MET A 68 -0.21 -17.06 7.02
N LYS A 69 -1.02 -18.11 7.21
CA LYS A 69 -0.69 -19.45 6.70
C LYS A 69 -0.79 -19.55 5.17
N GLU A 70 -1.75 -18.86 4.56
CA GLU A 70 -1.93 -18.78 3.11
C GLU A 70 -0.71 -18.17 2.43
N GLU A 71 -0.21 -17.04 2.96
CA GLU A 71 0.90 -16.29 2.38
C GLU A 71 2.29 -16.93 2.59
N VAL A 72 2.41 -18.04 3.35
CA VAL A 72 3.71 -18.74 3.55
C VAL A 72 4.25 -19.28 2.23
N SER A 73 3.40 -19.70 1.31
CA SER A 73 3.80 -20.34 0.05
C SER A 73 4.13 -19.35 -1.07
N GLY A 74 3.76 -18.09 -0.93
CA GLY A 74 3.97 -17.04 -1.94
C GLY A 74 3.16 -15.80 -1.60
N GLN A 75 3.41 -14.69 -2.31
CA GLN A 75 2.69 -13.44 -2.14
C GLN A 75 2.02 -13.02 -3.45
N HIS A 76 0.83 -12.43 -3.36
CA HIS A 76 0.03 -11.96 -4.50
C HIS A 76 -0.52 -10.55 -4.26
N PRO A 77 0.36 -9.54 -4.12
CA PRO A 77 -0.07 -8.18 -3.84
C PRO A 77 -0.86 -7.60 -5.01
N ILE A 78 -1.95 -6.90 -4.72
CA ILE A 78 -2.78 -6.26 -5.75
C ILE A 78 -2.15 -4.99 -6.32
N ALA A 79 -1.31 -4.31 -5.53
CA ALA A 79 -0.67 -3.06 -5.92
C ALA A 79 0.72 -2.91 -5.31
N THR A 80 1.54 -2.08 -5.95
CA THR A 80 2.80 -1.58 -5.40
C THR A 80 2.61 -0.16 -4.89
N VAL A 81 3.06 0.11 -3.67
CA VAL A 81 3.03 1.45 -3.07
C VAL A 81 4.45 1.91 -2.80
N VAL A 82 4.87 2.99 -3.46
CA VAL A 82 6.13 3.69 -3.19
C VAL A 82 5.82 4.84 -2.25
N SER A 83 6.36 4.84 -1.04
CA SER A 83 6.04 5.85 -0.03
C SER A 83 7.24 6.28 0.81
N CYS A 84 7.04 7.33 1.60
CA CYS A 84 8.05 7.77 2.56
C CYS A 84 8.21 6.77 3.73
N SER A 85 9.44 6.67 4.26
CA SER A 85 9.74 5.95 5.51
C SER A 85 9.17 6.63 6.76
N ASP A 86 8.55 7.80 6.63
CA ASP A 86 7.95 8.55 7.73
C ASP A 86 6.98 7.67 8.53
N SER A 87 7.17 7.63 9.86
CA SER A 87 6.38 6.76 10.76
C SER A 87 4.89 7.11 10.81
N ARG A 88 4.52 8.30 10.33
CA ARG A 88 3.13 8.79 10.26
C ARG A 88 2.39 8.34 9.00
N VAL A 89 3.07 7.60 8.09
CA VAL A 89 2.53 7.13 6.81
C VAL A 89 2.48 5.59 6.78
N PRO A 90 1.60 4.96 7.56
CA PRO A 90 1.43 3.51 7.56
C PRO A 90 0.53 3.09 6.39
N VAL A 91 1.11 2.87 5.21
CA VAL A 91 0.37 2.71 3.94
C VAL A 91 -0.68 1.59 3.97
N GLU A 92 -0.39 0.49 4.65
CA GLU A 92 -1.34 -0.62 4.79
C GLU A 92 -2.60 -0.17 5.54
N LEU A 93 -2.44 0.63 6.60
CA LEU A 93 -3.58 1.18 7.35
C LEU A 93 -4.29 2.28 6.56
N VAL A 94 -3.54 3.13 5.86
CA VAL A 94 -4.07 4.25 5.03
C VAL A 94 -4.98 3.73 3.94
N PHE A 95 -4.67 2.57 3.36
CA PHE A 95 -5.47 1.95 2.31
C PHE A 95 -6.37 0.81 2.81
N ASP A 96 -6.48 0.61 4.14
CA ASP A 96 -7.27 -0.44 4.77
C ASP A 96 -6.99 -1.82 4.15
N ARG A 97 -5.70 -2.20 4.12
CA ARG A 97 -5.18 -3.45 3.57
C ARG A 97 -4.44 -4.25 4.63
N GLY A 98 -4.32 -5.55 4.41
CA GLY A 98 -3.70 -6.49 5.35
C GLY A 98 -2.47 -7.20 4.76
N ILE A 99 -2.14 -8.33 5.38
CA ILE A 99 -0.97 -9.14 5.05
C ILE A 99 -1.06 -9.63 3.60
N GLY A 100 0.00 -9.36 2.81
CA GLY A 100 0.12 -9.82 1.43
C GLY A 100 -0.64 -8.97 0.40
N ASP A 101 -1.44 -7.96 0.82
CA ASP A 101 -2.26 -7.16 -0.11
C ASP A 101 -1.45 -6.13 -0.90
N LEU A 102 -0.38 -5.57 -0.31
CA LEU A 102 0.43 -4.52 -0.91
C LEU A 102 1.90 -4.91 -0.94
N PHE A 103 2.59 -4.61 -2.04
CA PHE A 103 4.03 -4.60 -2.10
C PHE A 103 4.51 -3.17 -1.82
N VAL A 104 5.21 -2.97 -0.69
CA VAL A 104 5.52 -1.64 -0.19
C VAL A 104 7.02 -1.35 -0.29
N ILE A 105 7.37 -0.26 -0.99
CA ILE A 105 8.74 0.28 -1.08
C ILE A 105 8.75 1.58 -0.28
N ARG A 106 9.57 1.66 0.77
CA ARG A 106 9.65 2.83 1.64
C ARG A 106 11.07 3.37 1.74
N THR A 107 11.22 4.61 1.32
CA THR A 107 12.48 5.38 1.41
C THR A 107 12.19 6.77 1.95
N ALA A 108 13.20 7.46 2.51
CA ALA A 108 13.01 8.87 2.86
C ALA A 108 12.69 9.68 1.60
N GLY A 109 11.58 10.45 1.65
CA GLY A 109 11.12 11.23 0.49
C GLY A 109 10.56 10.40 -0.65
N ASN A 110 10.11 9.17 -0.42
CA ASN A 110 9.55 8.25 -1.44
C ASN A 110 10.40 8.15 -2.73
N SER A 111 11.74 8.17 -2.57
CA SER A 111 12.70 8.18 -3.68
C SER A 111 12.87 6.78 -4.30
N LEU A 112 13.00 6.74 -5.62
CA LEU A 112 13.39 5.59 -6.45
C LEU A 112 14.78 5.86 -7.12
N ASP A 113 15.67 6.56 -6.42
CA ASP A 113 16.94 7.06 -7.00
C ASP A 113 18.09 6.05 -6.95
N ASP A 114 17.85 4.83 -6.51
CA ASP A 114 18.87 3.78 -6.45
C ASP A 114 18.39 2.47 -7.08
N ASP A 115 19.35 1.62 -7.48
CA ASP A 115 19.07 0.35 -8.15
C ASP A 115 18.28 -0.63 -7.30
N MET A 116 18.39 -0.56 -5.96
CA MET A 116 17.67 -1.47 -5.07
C MET A 116 16.18 -1.15 -5.02
N THR A 117 15.84 0.14 -4.97
CA THR A 117 14.44 0.57 -4.94
C THR A 117 13.76 0.39 -6.29
N MET A 118 14.45 0.75 -7.38
CA MET A 118 13.93 0.53 -8.73
C MET A 118 13.82 -0.96 -9.05
N GLY A 119 14.84 -1.76 -8.73
CA GLY A 119 14.80 -3.22 -8.91
C GLY A 119 13.69 -3.89 -8.08
N SER A 120 13.38 -3.38 -6.88
CA SER A 120 12.24 -3.85 -6.09
C SER A 120 10.90 -3.54 -6.78
N LEU A 121 10.79 -2.37 -7.42
CA LEU A 121 9.61 -1.99 -8.20
C LEU A 121 9.44 -2.92 -9.42
N GLU A 122 10.51 -3.14 -10.19
CA GLU A 122 10.51 -4.05 -11.33
C GLU A 122 10.17 -5.48 -10.91
N TYR A 123 10.69 -5.94 -9.77
CA TYR A 123 10.35 -7.25 -9.21
C TYR A 123 8.84 -7.38 -8.93
N ALA A 124 8.23 -6.36 -8.34
CA ALA A 124 6.80 -6.36 -8.05
C ALA A 124 5.94 -6.46 -9.32
N VAL A 125 6.34 -5.79 -10.39
CA VAL A 125 5.60 -5.83 -11.66
C VAL A 125 5.86 -7.13 -12.41
N ASN A 126 7.14 -7.53 -12.57
CA ASN A 126 7.52 -8.61 -13.47
C ASN A 126 7.35 -10.00 -12.84
N HIS A 127 7.53 -10.14 -11.53
CA HIS A 127 7.46 -11.41 -10.82
C HIS A 127 6.20 -11.60 -9.98
N LEU A 128 5.63 -10.50 -9.44
CA LEU A 128 4.42 -10.57 -8.63
C LEU A 128 3.18 -10.07 -9.40
N HIS A 129 3.38 -9.57 -10.62
CA HIS A 129 2.33 -9.14 -11.55
C HIS A 129 1.40 -8.06 -10.97
N THR A 130 1.95 -7.14 -10.15
CA THR A 130 1.19 -5.99 -9.67
C THR A 130 0.80 -5.08 -10.85
N LYS A 131 -0.46 -4.69 -10.91
CA LYS A 131 -1.03 -3.95 -12.04
C LYS A 131 -1.24 -2.46 -11.76
N LEU A 132 -0.96 -2.03 -10.53
CA LEU A 132 -1.07 -0.64 -10.11
C LEU A 132 0.17 -0.26 -9.29
N ILE A 133 0.78 0.86 -9.64
CA ILE A 133 1.82 1.51 -8.83
C ILE A 133 1.25 2.85 -8.35
N ILE A 134 1.32 3.10 -7.04
CA ILE A 134 1.02 4.42 -6.47
C ILE A 134 2.28 4.99 -5.82
N VAL A 135 2.69 6.19 -6.25
CA VAL A 135 3.76 6.95 -5.61
C VAL A 135 3.15 7.96 -4.67
N VAL A 136 3.33 7.76 -3.35
CA VAL A 136 2.67 8.55 -2.32
C VAL A 136 3.66 9.50 -1.65
N GLY A 137 3.53 10.80 -1.94
CA GLY A 137 4.10 11.87 -1.13
C GLY A 137 3.22 12.19 0.08
N HIS A 138 3.71 12.96 1.04
CA HIS A 138 2.91 13.29 2.21
C HIS A 138 3.20 14.68 2.76
N GLU A 139 2.21 15.27 3.39
CA GLU A 139 2.28 16.54 4.08
C GLU A 139 3.49 16.61 5.03
N LYS A 140 4.21 17.73 5.04
CA LYS A 140 5.37 17.96 5.94
C LYS A 140 6.43 16.88 5.87
N CYS A 141 6.76 16.39 4.67
CA CYS A 141 7.81 15.40 4.46
C CYS A 141 9.18 15.93 4.90
N GLY A 142 9.78 15.30 5.91
CA GLY A 142 11.08 15.74 6.48
C GLY A 142 12.23 15.65 5.46
N GLY A 143 12.25 14.62 4.60
CA GLY A 143 13.24 14.48 3.54
C GLY A 143 13.18 15.63 2.53
N ILE A 144 11.98 15.96 2.03
CA ILE A 144 11.80 17.07 1.08
C ILE A 144 12.06 18.43 1.76
N THR A 145 11.64 18.59 3.03
CA THR A 145 11.97 19.79 3.82
C THR A 145 13.49 20.01 3.89
N ALA A 146 14.25 18.97 4.20
CA ALA A 146 15.73 19.05 4.22
C ALA A 146 16.31 19.34 2.82
N ALA A 147 15.75 18.74 1.78
CA ALA A 147 16.21 18.92 0.40
C ALA A 147 16.03 20.35 -0.10
N ILE A 148 14.90 21.03 0.21
CA ILE A 148 14.66 22.40 -0.23
C ILE A 148 15.26 23.46 0.70
N SER A 149 15.67 23.09 1.92
CA SER A 149 16.31 24.04 2.83
C SER A 149 17.67 24.50 2.29
N GLN A 150 18.09 25.71 2.64
CA GLN A 150 19.47 26.14 2.44
C GLN A 150 20.36 25.38 3.44
N HIS A 151 20.93 24.28 2.95
CA HIS A 151 21.74 23.38 3.78
C HIS A 151 23.14 23.98 3.95
N SER A 152 23.65 23.98 5.19
CA SER A 152 25.06 24.27 5.45
C SER A 152 25.83 22.96 5.32
N GLU A 153 26.67 22.84 4.27
CA GLU A 153 27.57 21.70 4.07
C GLU A 153 28.36 21.35 5.35
N GLY A 154 28.50 20.06 5.63
CA GLY A 154 29.38 19.54 6.67
C GLY A 154 28.79 19.42 8.08
N LYS A 155 27.46 19.64 8.28
CA LYS A 155 26.81 19.47 9.58
C LYS A 155 26.17 18.10 9.78
N GLU A 156 25.89 17.37 8.71
CA GLU A 156 25.26 16.06 8.74
C GLU A 156 26.25 14.91 8.51
N PRO A 157 26.01 13.72 9.06
CA PRO A 157 26.71 12.52 8.66
C PRO A 157 26.64 12.29 7.14
N LYS A 158 27.69 11.66 6.60
CA LYS A 158 27.88 11.49 5.14
C LYS A 158 26.65 10.88 4.44
N GLU A 159 26.06 9.84 5.02
CA GLU A 159 24.94 9.13 4.42
C GLU A 159 23.67 9.98 4.41
N ILE A 160 23.46 10.79 5.44
CA ILE A 160 22.35 11.77 5.50
C ILE A 160 22.58 12.87 4.45
N SER A 161 23.81 13.37 4.33
CA SER A 161 24.17 14.37 3.33
C SER A 161 23.92 13.85 1.90
N ASN A 162 24.30 12.61 1.62
CA ASN A 162 24.06 11.98 0.32
C ASN A 162 22.57 11.84 0.01
N LEU A 163 21.77 11.42 1.00
CA LEU A 163 20.31 11.33 0.87
C LEU A 163 19.70 12.69 0.53
N ILE A 164 20.05 13.73 1.32
CA ILE A 164 19.53 15.09 1.11
C ILE A 164 19.93 15.61 -0.28
N GLU A 165 21.16 15.39 -0.70
CA GLU A 165 21.66 15.84 -2.00
C GLU A 165 20.95 15.12 -3.16
N THR A 166 20.67 13.82 -3.02
CA THR A 166 19.88 13.06 -3.98
C THR A 166 18.47 13.61 -4.11
N LEU A 167 17.78 13.83 -2.98
CA LEU A 167 16.44 14.42 -2.99
C LEU A 167 16.46 15.85 -3.54
N ARG A 168 17.49 16.65 -3.20
CA ARG A 168 17.66 18.04 -3.69
C ARG A 168 17.71 18.11 -5.21
N LYS A 169 18.41 17.22 -5.88
CA LYS A 169 18.45 17.14 -7.35
C LYS A 169 17.05 16.90 -7.92
N GLY A 170 16.26 16.04 -7.27
CA GLY A 170 14.88 15.76 -7.65
C GLY A 170 13.92 16.95 -7.49
N VAL A 171 14.21 17.88 -6.57
CA VAL A 171 13.36 19.05 -6.27
C VAL A 171 14.07 20.38 -6.46
N GLU A 172 15.09 20.43 -7.31
CA GLU A 172 15.96 21.59 -7.55
C GLU A 172 15.21 22.92 -7.74
N PRO A 173 14.09 23.00 -8.47
CA PRO A 173 13.34 24.25 -8.65
C PRO A 173 12.83 24.90 -7.34
N PHE A 174 12.77 24.12 -6.25
CA PHE A 174 12.25 24.53 -4.95
C PHE A 174 13.32 24.81 -3.90
N VAL A 175 14.59 24.62 -4.21
CA VAL A 175 15.68 24.88 -3.26
C VAL A 175 15.68 26.34 -2.83
N GLY A 176 15.72 26.57 -1.52
CA GLY A 176 15.64 27.90 -0.92
C GLY A 176 14.22 28.49 -0.78
N LYS A 177 13.17 27.72 -1.14
CA LYS A 177 11.77 28.15 -1.13
C LYS A 177 10.95 27.34 -0.14
N SER A 178 11.27 27.45 1.16
CA SER A 178 10.62 26.66 2.22
C SER A 178 9.11 26.84 2.30
N GLU A 179 8.58 28.00 1.90
CA GLU A 179 7.15 28.28 1.81
C GLU A 179 6.42 27.48 0.72
N LYS A 180 7.16 26.82 -0.17
CA LYS A 180 6.65 26.00 -1.29
C LYS A 180 6.86 24.50 -1.04
N LEU A 181 6.86 24.07 0.22
CA LEU A 181 7.10 22.69 0.57
C LEU A 181 6.08 21.73 -0.08
N ASP A 182 4.80 22.06 -0.05
CA ASP A 182 3.76 21.20 -0.63
C ASP A 182 3.91 21.09 -2.15
N ASP A 183 4.22 22.23 -2.83
CA ASP A 183 4.54 22.22 -4.27
C ASP A 183 5.75 21.31 -4.57
N ALA A 184 6.78 21.36 -3.73
CA ALA A 184 7.98 20.53 -3.86
C ALA A 184 7.68 19.04 -3.65
N ILE A 185 6.78 18.69 -2.72
CA ILE A 185 6.35 17.30 -2.49
C ILE A 185 5.59 16.76 -3.70
N HIS A 186 4.63 17.52 -4.22
CA HIS A 186 3.91 17.14 -5.44
C HIS A 186 4.86 16.96 -6.62
N TYR A 187 5.77 17.90 -6.81
CA TYR A 187 6.79 17.81 -7.85
C TYR A 187 7.68 16.58 -7.69
N ASN A 188 8.09 16.24 -6.46
CA ASN A 188 8.85 15.01 -6.21
C ASN A 188 8.07 13.76 -6.59
N VAL A 189 6.77 13.70 -6.27
CA VAL A 189 5.91 12.57 -6.71
C VAL A 189 5.94 12.44 -8.22
N ASP A 190 5.75 13.55 -8.95
CA ASP A 190 5.81 13.55 -10.41
C ASP A 190 7.18 13.12 -10.93
N GLN A 191 8.28 13.56 -10.31
CA GLN A 191 9.64 13.15 -10.72
C GLN A 191 9.86 11.63 -10.54
N GLN A 192 9.35 11.03 -9.45
CA GLN A 192 9.46 9.59 -9.28
C GLN A 192 8.60 8.83 -10.31
N ILE A 193 7.41 9.33 -10.64
CA ILE A 193 6.59 8.78 -11.74
C ILE A 193 7.34 8.88 -13.07
N GLN A 194 7.98 10.03 -13.39
CA GLN A 194 8.75 10.16 -14.61
C GLN A 194 9.93 9.17 -14.70
N LYS A 195 10.55 8.81 -13.57
CA LYS A 195 11.58 7.76 -13.55
C LYS A 195 11.00 6.37 -13.90
N ILE A 196 9.82 6.05 -13.37
CA ILE A 196 9.13 4.81 -13.73
C ILE A 196 8.83 4.78 -15.23
N LEU A 197 8.35 5.89 -15.80
CA LEU A 197 8.03 6.02 -17.22
C LEU A 197 9.28 5.99 -18.15
N GLN A 198 10.48 6.22 -17.62
CA GLN A 198 11.73 6.08 -18.35
C GLN A 198 12.17 4.61 -18.51
N ASN A 199 11.65 3.71 -17.68
CA ASN A 199 11.86 2.28 -17.84
C ASN A 199 10.99 1.76 -18.98
N GLN A 200 11.62 1.30 -20.07
CA GLN A 200 10.93 0.92 -21.30
C GLN A 200 9.98 -0.25 -21.09
N GLU A 201 10.34 -1.23 -20.27
CA GLU A 201 9.51 -2.40 -20.00
C GLU A 201 8.23 -2.03 -19.26
N LEU A 202 8.33 -1.21 -18.22
CA LEU A 202 7.18 -0.71 -17.47
C LEU A 202 6.30 0.18 -18.35
N LYS A 203 6.93 1.02 -19.17
CA LYS A 203 6.22 1.88 -20.12
C LYS A 203 5.41 1.07 -21.12
N ASP A 204 5.96 -0.02 -21.65
CA ASP A 204 5.25 -0.90 -22.59
C ASP A 204 3.99 -1.52 -21.97
N LEU A 205 4.02 -1.89 -20.68
CA LEU A 205 2.86 -2.38 -19.94
C LEU A 205 1.81 -1.28 -19.71
N ILE A 206 2.27 -0.06 -19.44
CA ILE A 206 1.38 1.12 -19.27
C ILE A 206 0.68 1.43 -20.59
N ASP A 207 1.41 1.47 -21.69
CA ASP A 207 0.88 1.76 -23.04
C ASP A 207 -0.14 0.70 -23.50
N LYS A 208 -0.01 -0.55 -23.03
CA LYS A 208 -1.00 -1.62 -23.23
C LYS A 208 -2.19 -1.57 -22.28
N GLY A 209 -2.17 -0.73 -21.25
CA GLY A 209 -3.19 -0.67 -20.21
C GLY A 209 -3.16 -1.84 -19.21
N GLU A 210 -2.06 -2.60 -19.17
CA GLU A 210 -1.82 -3.72 -18.26
C GLU A 210 -1.28 -3.25 -16.91
N LEU A 211 -0.59 -2.11 -16.90
CA LEU A 211 -0.06 -1.43 -15.71
C LEU A 211 -0.59 0.00 -15.65
N LYS A 212 -0.89 0.49 -14.46
CA LYS A 212 -1.21 1.89 -14.21
C LYS A 212 -0.26 2.45 -13.17
N VAL A 213 0.21 3.68 -13.40
CA VAL A 213 1.03 4.44 -12.44
C VAL A 213 0.31 5.74 -12.13
N ILE A 214 0.14 6.06 -10.84
CA ILE A 214 -0.47 7.31 -10.39
C ILE A 214 0.31 7.89 -9.21
N GLY A 215 0.13 9.19 -8.97
CA GLY A 215 0.58 9.84 -7.76
C GLY A 215 -0.47 9.83 -6.66
N GLY A 216 -0.03 10.11 -5.44
CA GLY A 216 -0.88 10.37 -4.30
C GLY A 216 -0.24 11.39 -3.36
N TYR A 217 -1.05 12.21 -2.72
CA TYR A 217 -0.60 13.11 -1.65
C TYR A 217 -1.40 12.80 -0.38
N TYR A 218 -0.70 12.33 0.65
CA TYR A 218 -1.29 11.94 1.93
C TYR A 218 -1.26 13.10 2.92
N HIS A 219 -2.43 13.49 3.41
CA HIS A 219 -2.61 14.50 4.44
C HIS A 219 -2.44 13.89 5.83
N LEU A 220 -1.51 14.42 6.63
CA LEU A 220 -1.29 13.96 8.00
C LEU A 220 -2.41 14.37 8.95
N SER A 221 -3.14 15.43 8.61
CA SER A 221 -4.16 16.03 9.46
C SER A 221 -5.45 15.21 9.56
N ASP A 222 -5.84 14.55 8.48
CA ASP A 222 -7.11 13.83 8.37
C ASP A 222 -7.01 12.44 7.77
N GLY A 223 -5.81 12.06 7.29
CA GLY A 223 -5.55 10.74 6.71
C GLY A 223 -6.02 10.57 5.26
N LYS A 224 -6.51 11.63 4.63
CA LYS A 224 -6.96 11.59 3.24
C LYS A 224 -5.78 11.46 2.28
N VAL A 225 -5.97 10.70 1.20
CA VAL A 225 -5.07 10.69 0.04
C VAL A 225 -5.76 11.38 -1.12
N ASP A 226 -5.15 12.44 -1.62
CA ASP A 226 -5.53 13.02 -2.90
C ASP A 226 -4.82 12.24 -4.02
N PHE A 227 -5.59 11.53 -4.84
CA PHE A 227 -5.05 10.76 -5.95
C PHE A 227 -4.80 11.69 -7.13
N LEU A 228 -3.55 11.73 -7.59
CA LEU A 228 -3.06 12.59 -8.67
C LEU A 228 -3.09 11.84 -10.00
N ASN A 229 -3.47 12.53 -11.09
CA ASN A 229 -3.54 11.93 -12.42
C ASN A 229 -2.20 12.01 -13.14
#